data_41ff48c24eb22133d192a0e9a4d72cbd
#
_entry.id   41ff48c24eb22133d192a0e9a4d72cbd
#
_cell.length_a   1.000
_cell.length_b   1.000
_cell.length_c   1.000
_cell.angle_alpha   90.00
_cell.angle_beta   90.00
_cell.angle_gamma   90.00
#
_symmetry.space_group_name_H-M   'P 1'
#
loop_
_entity.id
_entity.type
_entity.pdbx_description
1 polymer ?
#
loop_
_entity_poly.entity_id
_entity_poly.type
_entity_poly.pdbx_seq_one_letter_code
_entity_poly.pdbx_strand_id
1 'polypeptide(L)'
;KDYANSLSKKIKINKVTNVKTYGSPPNANENIFDKHTTHFCCADHKGNWVAITATINTSFGSKVVIPQTGVIMNNEMDDFSIMPGVPNAFGLIGSESNKVEGGKRPLSSMSPTIVLKNNKPILTSGAAGGPTIISQTTLNVLRVLEYGTHIDKALEMPRIHHQWIPNLLRIEKHAGETTINSLINMGHEIQIHDQFGSSQAITEMNGKMSAIHDFRSGGKSVVLP
;
A
#
# COMPACT_ATOMS: atom_id res chain seq x y z
N LYS A 1 19.02 12.48 16.52
CA LYS A 1 20.04 13.56 16.54
C LYS A 1 21.43 13.01 16.16
N ASP A 2 21.89 11.94 16.79
CA ASP A 2 23.25 11.38 16.56
C ASP A 2 23.40 10.75 15.17
N TYR A 3 22.36 10.08 14.68
CA TYR A 3 22.35 9.55 13.30
C TYR A 3 22.44 10.68 12.25
N ALA A 4 21.65 11.74 12.39
CA ALA A 4 21.72 12.90 11.50
C ALA A 4 23.11 13.54 11.52
N ASN A 5 23.70 13.68 12.71
CA ASN A 5 25.08 14.18 12.87
C ASN A 5 26.12 13.26 12.21
N SER A 6 25.92 11.94 12.25
CA SER A 6 26.81 10.98 11.59
C SER A 6 26.74 11.08 10.07
N LEU A 7 25.56 11.36 9.52
CA LEU A 7 25.37 11.58 8.09
C LEU A 7 25.97 12.91 7.63
N SER A 8 25.73 13.99 8.37
CA SER A 8 26.26 15.31 8.02
C SER A 8 27.80 15.35 7.92
N LYS A 9 28.50 14.57 8.76
CA LYS A 9 29.96 14.43 8.70
C LYS A 9 30.48 13.74 7.43
N LYS A 10 29.61 13.01 6.70
CA LYS A 10 29.95 12.34 5.44
C LYS A 10 29.79 13.26 4.23
N ILE A 11 29.12 14.40 4.38
CA ILE A 11 28.90 15.37 3.30
C ILE A 11 30.18 16.17 3.08
N LYS A 12 30.65 16.22 1.84
CA LYS A 12 31.80 17.02 1.42
C LYS A 12 31.28 18.13 0.51
N ILE A 13 31.50 19.38 0.89
CA ILE A 13 30.98 20.56 0.20
C ILE A 13 31.41 20.64 -1.26
N ASN A 14 32.66 20.23 -1.56
CA ASN A 14 33.24 20.37 -2.88
C ASN A 14 33.49 19.04 -3.63
N LYS A 15 32.84 17.96 -3.19
CA LYS A 15 33.02 16.64 -3.81
C LYS A 15 31.75 15.82 -3.71
N VAL A 16 31.34 15.23 -4.84
CA VAL A 16 30.26 14.25 -4.85
C VAL A 16 30.64 13.07 -3.94
N THR A 17 29.78 12.77 -2.97
CA THR A 17 29.89 11.57 -2.15
C THR A 17 29.16 10.45 -2.86
N ASN A 18 29.88 9.43 -3.29
CA ASN A 18 29.25 8.25 -3.89
C ASN A 18 28.58 7.42 -2.77
N VAL A 19 27.27 7.51 -2.69
CA VAL A 19 26.44 6.79 -1.72
C VAL A 19 26.00 5.49 -2.38
N LYS A 20 26.62 4.37 -2.02
CA LYS A 20 26.29 3.05 -2.58
C LYS A 20 24.94 2.52 -2.07
N THR A 21 24.52 2.96 -0.90
CA THR A 21 23.23 2.61 -0.27
C THR A 21 22.67 3.82 0.46
N TYR A 22 21.34 3.86 0.65
CA TYR A 22 20.68 4.96 1.37
C TYR A 22 21.05 5.03 2.86
N GLY A 23 21.80 4.07 3.37
CA GLY A 23 22.04 3.91 4.81
C GLY A 23 20.81 3.38 5.52
N SER A 24 21.00 2.90 6.74
CA SER A 24 19.89 2.47 7.61
C SER A 24 19.94 3.28 8.89
N PRO A 25 18.87 4.02 9.24
CA PRO A 25 18.78 4.64 10.55
C PRO A 25 18.88 3.57 11.65
N PRO A 26 19.49 3.88 12.81
CA PRO A 26 19.42 2.98 13.94
C PRO A 26 17.96 2.62 14.24
N ASN A 27 17.65 1.34 14.40
CA ASN A 27 16.29 0.81 14.60
C ASN A 27 15.30 1.03 13.43
N ALA A 28 15.79 1.33 12.22
CA ALA A 28 14.94 1.30 11.04
C ALA A 28 14.61 -0.14 10.69
N ASN A 29 13.37 -0.54 10.85
CA ASN A 29 12.86 -1.75 10.20
C ASN A 29 12.81 -1.47 8.69
N GLU A 30 13.32 -2.38 7.87
CA GLU A 30 13.26 -2.28 6.41
C GLU A 30 11.83 -2.04 5.90
N ASN A 31 10.83 -2.53 6.60
CA ASN A 31 9.40 -2.33 6.32
C ASN A 31 8.88 -0.90 6.51
N ILE A 32 9.61 0.00 7.19
CA ILE A 32 9.18 1.40 7.35
C ILE A 32 9.26 2.16 6.01
N PHE A 33 10.17 1.74 5.14
CA PHE A 33 10.41 2.39 3.85
C PHE A 33 9.51 1.88 2.72
N ASP A 34 8.81 0.75 2.92
CA ASP A 34 7.89 0.16 1.93
C ASP A 34 6.47 0.73 1.97
N LYS A 35 6.16 1.62 2.93
CA LYS A 35 4.81 2.15 3.15
C LYS A 35 4.79 3.67 2.96
N HIS A 36 4.62 4.10 1.71
CA HIS A 36 4.65 5.53 1.35
C HIS A 36 3.26 6.09 1.03
N THR A 37 2.29 5.21 0.98
CA THR A 37 0.87 5.49 0.81
C THR A 37 0.19 5.39 2.17
N THR A 38 -0.80 6.21 2.42
CA THR A 38 -1.68 6.10 3.57
C THR A 38 -3.12 5.94 3.13
N HIS A 39 -3.88 5.18 3.89
CA HIS A 39 -5.33 5.08 3.72
C HIS A 39 -6.02 5.36 5.05
N PHE A 40 -7.15 6.06 4.99
CA PHE A 40 -8.04 6.22 6.13
C PHE A 40 -9.50 6.24 5.69
N CYS A 41 -10.37 5.83 6.58
CA CYS A 41 -11.81 5.86 6.39
C CYS A 41 -12.49 6.48 7.60
N CYS A 42 -13.62 7.15 7.32
CA CYS A 42 -14.55 7.66 8.33
C CYS A 42 -15.97 7.30 7.93
N ALA A 43 -16.81 7.06 8.92
CA ALA A 43 -18.21 6.78 8.71
C ALA A 43 -19.06 7.33 9.87
N ASP A 44 -20.28 7.73 9.60
CA ASP A 44 -21.26 8.09 10.62
C ASP A 44 -22.59 7.32 10.43
N HIS A 45 -23.44 7.34 11.44
CA HIS A 45 -24.76 6.70 11.41
C HIS A 45 -25.79 7.40 10.49
N LYS A 46 -25.44 8.58 9.94
CA LYS A 46 -26.27 9.30 8.97
C LYS A 46 -26.05 8.83 7.54
N GLY A 47 -25.09 7.90 7.34
CA GLY A 47 -24.74 7.37 6.02
C GLY A 47 -23.67 8.16 5.29
N ASN A 48 -22.95 9.07 5.95
CA ASN A 48 -21.78 9.73 5.40
C ASN A 48 -20.57 8.81 5.57
N TRP A 49 -20.04 8.32 4.47
CA TRP A 49 -18.88 7.42 4.46
C TRP A 49 -17.79 7.98 3.56
N VAL A 50 -16.56 7.89 4.00
CA VAL A 50 -15.39 8.41 3.29
C VAL A 50 -14.31 7.35 3.27
N ALA A 51 -13.70 7.16 2.11
CA ALA A 51 -12.50 6.35 1.90
C ALA A 51 -11.47 7.20 1.16
N ILE A 52 -10.32 7.44 1.76
CA ILE A 52 -9.26 8.26 1.15
C ILE A 52 -7.95 7.50 1.18
N THR A 53 -7.31 7.40 0.01
CA THR A 53 -5.92 6.95 -0.12
C THR A 53 -5.10 8.12 -0.64
N ALA A 54 -4.04 8.49 0.07
CA ALA A 54 -3.15 9.58 -0.29
C ALA A 54 -1.70 9.09 -0.34
N THR A 55 -0.93 9.59 -1.30
CA THR A 55 0.45 9.15 -1.50
C THR A 55 1.31 10.26 -2.10
N ILE A 56 2.61 10.10 -1.97
CA ILE A 56 3.63 10.79 -2.75
C ILE A 56 4.38 9.81 -3.66
N ASN A 57 3.79 8.63 -3.89
CA ASN A 57 4.23 7.48 -4.66
C ASN A 57 5.32 6.67 -3.96
N THR A 58 6.62 6.92 -4.19
CA THR A 58 7.70 6.17 -3.55
C THR A 58 8.21 6.83 -2.26
N SER A 59 9.12 6.16 -1.54
CA SER A 59 9.79 6.67 -0.32
C SER A 59 10.36 8.06 -0.53
N PHE A 60 9.81 9.02 0.20
CA PHE A 60 10.13 10.44 0.06
C PHE A 60 9.90 10.97 -1.37
N GLY A 61 8.94 10.39 -2.12
CA GLY A 61 8.54 10.82 -3.45
C GLY A 61 9.72 10.99 -4.40
N SER A 62 9.86 12.16 -4.99
CA SER A 62 10.98 12.53 -5.87
C SER A 62 12.30 12.78 -5.11
N LYS A 63 12.29 12.77 -3.78
CA LYS A 63 13.42 13.13 -2.90
C LYS A 63 13.86 14.60 -3.05
N VAL A 64 13.01 15.42 -3.66
CA VAL A 64 13.19 16.86 -3.77
C VAL A 64 12.38 17.57 -2.71
N VAL A 65 13.02 18.42 -1.94
CA VAL A 65 12.36 19.29 -0.96
C VAL A 65 12.29 20.70 -1.55
N ILE A 66 11.11 21.30 -1.55
CA ILE A 66 10.95 22.69 -1.97
C ILE A 66 11.70 23.58 -0.97
N PRO A 67 12.67 24.39 -1.42
CA PRO A 67 13.46 25.25 -0.54
C PRO A 67 12.57 26.12 0.36
N GLN A 68 12.96 26.26 1.62
CA GLN A 68 12.31 27.09 2.66
C GLN A 68 10.89 26.63 3.10
N THR A 69 10.33 25.56 2.51
CA THR A 69 8.98 25.09 2.87
C THR A 69 8.98 23.78 3.67
N GLY A 70 10.02 22.96 3.51
CA GLY A 70 10.04 21.60 4.07
C GLY A 70 9.11 20.61 3.35
N VAL A 71 8.44 21.01 2.26
CA VAL A 71 7.54 20.15 1.49
C VAL A 71 8.34 19.22 0.58
N ILE A 72 8.12 17.92 0.73
CA ILE A 72 8.69 16.89 -0.15
C ILE A 72 7.78 16.72 -1.36
N MET A 73 8.34 16.79 -2.57
CA MET A 73 7.62 16.61 -3.81
C MET A 73 7.34 15.12 -4.06
N ASN A 74 6.16 14.81 -4.59
CA ASN A 74 5.83 13.47 -5.06
C ASN A 74 6.62 13.09 -6.34
N ASN A 75 6.58 11.82 -6.70
CA ASN A 75 7.06 11.31 -8.00
C ASN A 75 5.97 10.52 -8.75
N GLU A 76 4.72 10.99 -8.69
CA GLU A 76 3.55 10.34 -9.32
C GLU A 76 3.68 10.21 -10.85
N MET A 77 4.58 10.96 -11.48
CA MET A 77 4.86 10.80 -12.91
C MET A 77 5.38 9.40 -13.26
N ASP A 78 5.95 8.66 -12.29
CA ASP A 78 6.38 7.27 -12.47
C ASP A 78 5.20 6.30 -12.67
N ASP A 79 4.00 6.67 -12.29
CA ASP A 79 2.79 5.88 -12.52
C ASP A 79 2.33 5.94 -13.99
N PHE A 80 2.84 6.85 -14.79
CA PHE A 80 2.71 6.77 -16.25
C PHE A 80 3.66 5.72 -16.84
N SER A 81 3.28 5.22 -18.03
CA SER A 81 4.21 4.50 -18.90
C SER A 81 5.13 5.54 -19.57
N ILE A 82 6.27 5.82 -18.96
CA ILE A 82 7.27 6.74 -19.53
C ILE A 82 7.75 6.19 -20.87
N MET A 83 8.00 4.87 -20.91
CA MET A 83 8.26 4.11 -22.12
C MET A 83 7.41 2.84 -22.08
N PRO A 84 6.43 2.66 -22.98
CA PRO A 84 5.61 1.45 -23.04
C PRO A 84 6.46 0.20 -23.14
N GLY A 85 6.13 -0.83 -22.32
CA GLY A 85 6.90 -2.06 -22.23
C GLY A 85 8.07 -2.04 -21.24
N VAL A 86 8.40 -0.88 -20.66
CA VAL A 86 9.43 -0.75 -19.61
C VAL A 86 8.76 -0.67 -18.24
N PRO A 87 9.23 -1.41 -17.22
CA PRO A 87 8.67 -1.38 -15.89
C PRO A 87 8.95 -0.06 -15.17
N ASN A 88 7.99 0.41 -14.37
CA ASN A 88 8.16 1.53 -13.44
C ASN A 88 8.86 1.11 -12.14
N ALA A 89 8.94 1.99 -11.14
CA ALA A 89 9.58 1.73 -9.84
C ALA A 89 8.98 0.52 -9.10
N PHE A 90 7.72 0.15 -9.37
CA PHE A 90 7.05 -1.01 -8.79
C PHE A 90 7.14 -2.27 -9.65
N GLY A 91 7.87 -2.25 -10.75
CA GLY A 91 7.95 -3.34 -11.72
C GLY A 91 6.70 -3.50 -12.58
N LEU A 92 5.79 -2.53 -12.59
CA LEU A 92 4.60 -2.53 -13.42
C LEU A 92 4.95 -2.12 -14.86
N ILE A 93 4.54 -2.96 -15.82
CA ILE A 93 4.70 -2.66 -17.24
C ILE A 93 3.44 -2.00 -17.76
N GLY A 94 3.58 -0.74 -18.15
CA GLY A 94 2.48 0.03 -18.71
C GLY A 94 2.36 -0.09 -20.22
N SER A 95 1.22 0.34 -20.76
CA SER A 95 0.89 0.32 -22.18
C SER A 95 0.84 1.73 -22.77
N GLU A 96 0.69 1.83 -24.10
CA GLU A 96 0.50 3.09 -24.83
C GLU A 96 -0.65 3.94 -24.28
N SER A 97 -1.73 3.30 -23.78
CA SER A 97 -2.88 4.02 -23.22
C SER A 97 -2.54 4.83 -21.97
N ASN A 98 -1.51 4.43 -21.22
CA ASN A 98 -1.03 5.11 -20.01
C ASN A 98 0.25 5.94 -20.25
N LYS A 99 0.65 6.18 -21.49
CA LYS A 99 1.83 7.00 -21.77
C LYS A 99 1.64 8.45 -21.32
N VAL A 100 2.75 9.11 -21.03
CA VAL A 100 2.76 10.54 -20.69
C VAL A 100 2.22 11.36 -21.86
N GLU A 101 1.17 12.14 -21.60
CA GLU A 101 0.56 13.03 -22.60
C GLU A 101 -0.17 14.17 -21.87
N GLY A 102 -0.20 15.36 -22.48
CA GLY A 102 -0.90 16.51 -21.91
C GLY A 102 -2.38 16.23 -21.62
N GLY A 103 -2.84 16.63 -20.45
CA GLY A 103 -4.23 16.43 -20.01
C GLY A 103 -4.57 15.04 -19.46
N LYS A 104 -3.66 14.07 -19.51
CA LYS A 104 -3.86 12.74 -18.90
C LYS A 104 -3.54 12.72 -17.43
N ARG A 105 -4.18 11.78 -16.73
CA ARG A 105 -3.82 11.33 -15.37
C ARG A 105 -3.15 9.96 -15.46
N PRO A 106 -2.15 9.65 -14.60
CA PRO A 106 -1.55 8.33 -14.57
C PRO A 106 -2.56 7.29 -14.06
N LEU A 107 -2.33 6.02 -14.43
CA LEU A 107 -2.97 4.90 -13.76
C LEU A 107 -2.53 4.86 -12.30
N SER A 108 -3.45 4.62 -11.39
CA SER A 108 -3.13 4.45 -9.96
C SER A 108 -3.55 3.07 -9.48
N SER A 109 -2.72 2.46 -8.64
CA SER A 109 -3.07 1.24 -7.90
C SER A 109 -3.87 1.52 -6.63
N MET A 110 -4.02 2.77 -6.24
CA MET A 110 -4.85 3.16 -5.09
C MET A 110 -6.32 2.79 -5.36
N SER A 111 -6.92 2.10 -4.43
CA SER A 111 -8.24 1.51 -4.58
C SER A 111 -9.12 1.80 -3.35
N PRO A 112 -9.34 3.08 -2.97
CA PRO A 112 -10.30 3.39 -1.91
C PRO A 112 -11.68 2.93 -2.35
N THR A 113 -12.33 2.09 -1.53
CA THR A 113 -13.55 1.39 -1.92
C THR A 113 -14.64 1.58 -0.88
N ILE A 114 -15.86 1.87 -1.34
CA ILE A 114 -17.09 1.82 -0.54
C ILE A 114 -18.04 0.84 -1.20
N VAL A 115 -18.55 -0.12 -0.43
CA VAL A 115 -19.51 -1.11 -0.89
C VAL A 115 -20.91 -0.73 -0.40
N LEU A 116 -21.86 -0.73 -1.33
CA LEU A 116 -23.26 -0.46 -1.05
C LEU A 116 -24.09 -1.74 -1.16
N LYS A 117 -25.03 -1.93 -0.23
CA LYS A 117 -26.10 -2.94 -0.30
C LYS A 117 -27.44 -2.23 -0.11
N ASN A 118 -28.35 -2.37 -1.08
CA ASN A 118 -29.62 -1.68 -1.08
C ASN A 118 -29.47 -0.14 -0.90
N ASN A 119 -28.52 0.45 -1.64
CA ASN A 119 -28.17 1.87 -1.58
C ASN A 119 -27.65 2.38 -0.22
N LYS A 120 -27.29 1.50 0.69
CA LYS A 120 -26.67 1.86 1.97
C LYS A 120 -25.23 1.38 2.02
N PRO A 121 -24.28 2.20 2.48
CA PRO A 121 -22.89 1.75 2.65
C PRO A 121 -22.83 0.72 3.78
N ILE A 122 -22.10 -0.37 3.53
CA ILE A 122 -21.96 -1.49 4.49
C ILE A 122 -20.48 -1.81 4.78
N LEU A 123 -19.59 -1.41 3.88
CA LEU A 123 -18.15 -1.65 4.03
C LEU A 123 -17.39 -0.53 3.33
N THR A 124 -16.36 -0.01 3.97
CA THR A 124 -15.30 0.75 3.32
C THR A 124 -13.97 0.09 3.61
N SER A 125 -13.10 0.04 2.62
CA SER A 125 -11.75 -0.50 2.75
C SER A 125 -10.80 0.15 1.75
N GLY A 126 -9.54 0.20 2.14
CA GLY A 126 -8.44 0.57 1.28
C GLY A 126 -7.13 0.24 1.95
N ALA A 127 -6.03 0.51 1.28
CA ALA A 127 -4.72 0.05 1.74
C ALA A 127 -3.58 0.96 1.30
N ALA A 128 -2.42 0.71 1.89
CA ALA A 128 -1.10 1.15 1.46
C ALA A 128 -0.25 -0.05 1.02
N GLY A 129 0.70 0.13 0.08
CA GLY A 129 1.60 -0.93 -0.35
C GLY A 129 1.79 -1.04 -1.87
N GLY A 130 1.73 0.08 -2.60
CA GLY A 130 1.90 0.12 -4.05
C GLY A 130 0.91 -0.80 -4.77
N PRO A 131 1.33 -1.64 -5.73
CA PRO A 131 0.45 -2.54 -6.47
C PRO A 131 -0.32 -3.54 -5.61
N THR A 132 0.20 -3.87 -4.42
CA THR A 132 -0.47 -4.80 -3.50
C THR A 132 -1.76 -4.23 -2.91
N ILE A 133 -2.00 -2.92 -3.02
CA ILE A 133 -3.23 -2.25 -2.58
C ILE A 133 -4.46 -2.91 -3.21
N ILE A 134 -4.40 -3.17 -4.52
CA ILE A 134 -5.50 -3.79 -5.27
C ILE A 134 -5.87 -5.16 -4.68
N SER A 135 -4.86 -6.01 -4.48
CA SER A 135 -5.07 -7.35 -3.90
C SER A 135 -5.60 -7.29 -2.48
N GLN A 136 -5.05 -6.41 -1.65
CA GLN A 136 -5.49 -6.23 -0.27
C GLN A 136 -6.95 -5.82 -0.19
N THR A 137 -7.33 -4.77 -0.91
CA THR A 137 -8.70 -4.26 -0.90
C THR A 137 -9.68 -5.30 -1.44
N THR A 138 -9.34 -5.97 -2.56
CA THR A 138 -10.17 -7.03 -3.15
C THR A 138 -10.36 -8.18 -2.17
N LEU A 139 -9.28 -8.67 -1.53
CA LEU A 139 -9.38 -9.76 -0.57
C LEU A 139 -10.21 -9.39 0.66
N ASN A 140 -10.07 -8.17 1.18
CA ASN A 140 -10.88 -7.70 2.31
C ASN A 140 -12.37 -7.71 1.96
N VAL A 141 -12.73 -7.18 0.78
CA VAL A 141 -14.11 -7.16 0.31
C VAL A 141 -14.67 -8.59 0.15
N LEU A 142 -13.94 -9.49 -0.52
CA LEU A 142 -14.37 -10.88 -0.72
C LEU A 142 -14.51 -11.64 0.59
N ARG A 143 -13.56 -11.51 1.50
CA ARG A 143 -13.59 -12.18 2.81
C ARG A 143 -14.79 -11.79 3.63
N VAL A 144 -15.15 -10.50 3.61
CA VAL A 144 -16.31 -10.01 4.35
C VAL A 144 -17.62 -10.38 3.66
N LEU A 145 -17.73 -10.17 2.36
CA LEU A 145 -19.03 -10.27 1.65
C LEU A 145 -19.35 -11.69 1.20
N GLU A 146 -18.37 -12.43 0.69
CA GLU A 146 -18.59 -13.77 0.14
C GLU A 146 -18.37 -14.88 1.18
N TYR A 147 -17.37 -14.70 2.06
CA TYR A 147 -17.04 -15.71 3.06
C TYR A 147 -17.64 -15.40 4.45
N GLY A 148 -18.28 -14.25 4.62
CA GLY A 148 -18.90 -13.86 5.90
C GLY A 148 -17.91 -13.65 7.05
N THR A 149 -16.63 -13.42 6.74
CA THR A 149 -15.58 -13.24 7.74
C THR A 149 -15.75 -11.87 8.41
N HIS A 150 -15.68 -11.83 9.73
CA HIS A 150 -15.66 -10.55 10.44
C HIS A 150 -14.46 -9.71 10.03
N ILE A 151 -14.63 -8.38 9.97
CA ILE A 151 -13.63 -7.49 9.35
C ILE A 151 -12.25 -7.52 10.01
N ASP A 152 -12.17 -7.70 11.34
CA ASP A 152 -10.91 -7.85 12.04
C ASP A 152 -10.14 -9.08 11.55
N LYS A 153 -10.82 -10.22 11.48
CA LYS A 153 -10.26 -11.48 10.98
C LYS A 153 -9.92 -11.38 9.49
N ALA A 154 -10.75 -10.71 8.70
CA ALA A 154 -10.47 -10.50 7.28
C ALA A 154 -9.14 -9.75 7.06
N LEU A 155 -8.85 -8.73 7.87
CA LEU A 155 -7.58 -7.99 7.79
C LEU A 155 -6.40 -8.80 8.34
N GLU A 156 -6.61 -9.63 9.35
CA GLU A 156 -5.57 -10.49 9.94
C GLU A 156 -5.13 -11.64 9.00
N MET A 157 -6.02 -12.13 8.15
CA MET A 157 -5.73 -13.27 7.26
C MET A 157 -4.52 -12.99 6.35
N PRO A 158 -3.75 -14.06 6.02
CA PRO A 158 -2.57 -13.93 5.15
C PRO A 158 -2.90 -13.28 3.82
N ARG A 159 -1.99 -12.48 3.33
CA ARG A 159 -2.10 -11.82 2.04
C ARG A 159 -1.40 -12.59 0.95
N ILE A 160 -1.95 -12.49 -0.25
CA ILE A 160 -1.34 -12.93 -1.49
C ILE A 160 -1.39 -11.79 -2.50
N HIS A 161 -0.39 -11.73 -3.38
CA HIS A 161 -0.35 -10.76 -4.46
C HIS A 161 0.35 -11.34 -5.68
N HIS A 162 -0.23 -11.10 -6.86
CA HIS A 162 0.37 -11.41 -8.15
C HIS A 162 0.03 -10.30 -9.13
N GLN A 163 1.03 -9.75 -9.80
CA GLN A 163 0.86 -8.60 -10.71
C GLN A 163 1.23 -8.91 -12.16
N TRP A 164 1.19 -10.20 -12.55
CA TRP A 164 1.54 -10.70 -13.87
C TRP A 164 3.06 -10.67 -14.13
N ILE A 165 3.70 -9.52 -14.18
CA ILE A 165 5.16 -9.37 -14.31
C ILE A 165 5.68 -8.54 -13.12
N PRO A 166 6.69 -9.06 -12.41
CA PRO A 166 7.24 -10.41 -12.55
C PRO A 166 6.20 -11.49 -12.29
N ASN A 167 6.33 -12.66 -12.99
CA ASN A 167 5.45 -13.82 -12.77
C ASN A 167 5.82 -14.49 -11.44
N LEU A 168 5.45 -13.86 -10.36
CA LEU A 168 5.84 -14.20 -9.00
C LEU A 168 4.66 -13.97 -8.05
N LEU A 169 4.27 -15.01 -7.32
CA LEU A 169 3.24 -14.92 -6.30
C LEU A 169 3.87 -14.59 -4.96
N ARG A 170 3.62 -13.39 -4.46
CA ARG A 170 4.00 -12.96 -3.11
C ARG A 170 2.97 -13.47 -2.11
N ILE A 171 3.42 -14.08 -1.03
CA ILE A 171 2.56 -14.63 0.02
C ILE A 171 3.15 -14.37 1.40
N GLU A 172 2.29 -14.09 2.38
CA GLU A 172 2.73 -13.96 3.76
C GLU A 172 2.97 -15.33 4.40
N LYS A 173 4.07 -15.45 5.12
CA LYS A 173 4.55 -16.69 5.77
C LYS A 173 3.48 -17.39 6.62
N HIS A 174 2.63 -16.62 7.30
CA HIS A 174 1.61 -17.19 8.17
C HIS A 174 0.41 -17.81 7.42
N ALA A 175 0.44 -17.82 6.06
CA ALA A 175 -0.46 -18.66 5.26
C ALA A 175 -0.25 -20.17 5.51
N GLY A 176 0.90 -20.54 6.08
CA GLY A 176 1.26 -21.88 6.45
C GLY A 176 1.82 -22.72 5.29
N GLU A 177 2.66 -23.67 5.63
CA GLU A 177 3.39 -24.50 4.66
C GLU A 177 2.45 -25.28 3.73
N THR A 178 1.33 -25.79 4.24
CA THR A 178 0.35 -26.54 3.43
C THR A 178 -0.18 -25.69 2.29
N THR A 179 -0.55 -24.44 2.54
CA THR A 179 -1.06 -23.52 1.52
C THR A 179 0.05 -23.18 0.52
N ILE A 180 1.25 -22.85 1.02
CA ILE A 180 2.40 -22.51 0.19
C ILE A 180 2.76 -23.68 -0.75
N ASN A 181 2.86 -24.89 -0.21
CA ASN A 181 3.18 -26.08 -0.99
C ASN A 181 2.08 -26.40 -2.04
N SER A 182 0.82 -26.18 -1.70
CA SER A 182 -0.27 -26.35 -2.66
C SER A 182 -0.14 -25.39 -3.84
N LEU A 183 0.23 -24.15 -3.60
CA LEU A 183 0.44 -23.15 -4.65
C LEU A 183 1.68 -23.48 -5.50
N ILE A 184 2.77 -23.95 -4.90
CA ILE A 184 3.96 -24.44 -5.62
C ILE A 184 3.57 -25.63 -6.53
N ASN A 185 2.79 -26.57 -6.03
CA ASN A 185 2.33 -27.73 -6.80
C ASN A 185 1.40 -27.34 -7.96
N MET A 186 0.72 -26.19 -7.87
CA MET A 186 -0.04 -25.58 -8.97
C MET A 186 0.85 -24.91 -10.02
N GLY A 187 2.16 -24.80 -9.78
CA GLY A 187 3.13 -24.21 -10.70
C GLY A 187 3.44 -22.73 -10.43
N HIS A 188 3.04 -22.18 -9.31
CA HIS A 188 3.42 -20.82 -8.94
C HIS A 188 4.85 -20.74 -8.46
N GLU A 189 5.59 -19.75 -8.94
CA GLU A 189 6.83 -19.29 -8.32
C GLU A 189 6.48 -18.43 -7.10
N ILE A 190 6.98 -18.79 -5.92
CA ILE A 190 6.57 -18.21 -4.64
C ILE A 190 7.66 -17.33 -4.06
N GLN A 191 7.30 -16.13 -3.65
CA GLN A 191 8.10 -15.27 -2.78
C GLN A 191 7.41 -15.11 -1.43
N ILE A 192 8.06 -15.62 -0.37
CA ILE A 192 7.53 -15.57 0.99
C ILE A 192 7.97 -14.27 1.64
N HIS A 193 7.02 -13.58 2.27
CA HIS A 193 7.23 -12.37 3.05
C HIS A 193 6.75 -12.57 4.48
N ASP A 194 7.38 -11.92 5.45
CA ASP A 194 6.85 -11.88 6.81
C ASP A 194 5.51 -11.16 6.83
N GLN A 195 5.43 -10.00 6.19
CA GLN A 195 4.21 -9.21 5.99
C GLN A 195 4.41 -8.17 4.88
N PHE A 196 3.32 -7.70 4.26
CA PHE A 196 3.35 -6.59 3.33
C PHE A 196 2.05 -5.79 3.33
N GLY A 197 2.16 -4.51 2.96
CA GLY A 197 1.04 -3.59 2.90
C GLY A 197 0.42 -3.28 4.26
N SER A 198 -0.67 -2.51 4.22
CA SER A 198 -1.44 -2.11 5.41
C SER A 198 -2.83 -1.69 4.97
N SER A 199 -3.88 -2.23 5.58
CA SER A 199 -5.27 -1.94 5.23
C SER A 199 -6.03 -1.31 6.39
N GLN A 200 -7.01 -0.46 6.08
CA GLN A 200 -7.98 0.05 7.04
C GLN A 200 -9.37 -0.22 6.50
N ALA A 201 -10.32 -0.47 7.40
CA ALA A 201 -11.68 -0.75 7.00
C ALA A 201 -12.70 -0.36 8.08
N ILE A 202 -13.91 -0.03 7.63
CA ILE A 202 -15.10 0.09 8.48
C ILE A 202 -16.19 -0.78 7.88
N THR A 203 -16.93 -1.47 8.74
CA THR A 203 -18.15 -2.18 8.35
C THR A 203 -19.32 -1.75 9.20
N GLU A 204 -20.51 -1.76 8.62
CA GLU A 204 -21.78 -1.70 9.35
C GLU A 204 -22.59 -2.95 9.06
N MET A 205 -22.73 -3.82 10.06
CA MET A 205 -23.46 -5.06 9.96
C MET A 205 -24.45 -5.18 11.12
N ASN A 206 -25.69 -5.46 10.80
CA ASN A 206 -26.78 -5.60 11.79
C ASN A 206 -26.90 -4.37 12.72
N GLY A 207 -26.72 -3.18 12.19
CA GLY A 207 -26.79 -1.91 12.94
C GLY A 207 -25.57 -1.64 13.83
N LYS A 208 -24.52 -2.46 13.74
CA LYS A 208 -23.28 -2.28 14.50
C LYS A 208 -22.14 -1.86 13.58
N MET A 209 -21.52 -0.73 13.91
CA MET A 209 -20.34 -0.25 13.23
C MET A 209 -19.07 -0.87 13.86
N SER A 210 -18.13 -1.27 13.02
CA SER A 210 -16.82 -1.78 13.42
C SER A 210 -15.74 -1.11 12.58
N ALA A 211 -14.73 -0.56 13.24
CA ALA A 211 -13.61 0.11 12.58
C ALA A 211 -12.30 -0.60 12.97
N ILE A 212 -11.52 -1.01 11.99
CA ILE A 212 -10.30 -1.80 12.20
C ILE A 212 -9.14 -1.17 11.44
N HIS A 213 -8.02 -1.02 12.12
CA HIS A 213 -6.73 -0.78 11.50
C HIS A 213 -5.91 -2.06 11.46
N ASP A 214 -5.01 -2.14 10.52
CA ASP A 214 -4.16 -3.31 10.30
C ASP A 214 -3.02 -3.38 11.31
N PHE A 215 -2.84 -4.55 11.93
CA PHE A 215 -1.73 -4.79 12.86
C PHE A 215 -0.33 -4.70 12.20
N ARG A 216 -0.26 -4.76 10.86
CA ARG A 216 0.98 -4.66 10.09
C ARG A 216 1.55 -3.24 10.02
N SER A 217 0.82 -2.27 10.54
CA SER A 217 1.27 -0.87 10.61
C SER A 217 0.89 -0.24 11.94
N GLY A 218 1.58 0.82 12.32
CA GLY A 218 1.12 1.69 13.40
C GLY A 218 -0.19 2.37 13.02
N GLY A 219 -1.09 2.53 13.99
CA GLY A 219 -2.37 3.20 13.78
C GLY A 219 -3.36 2.86 14.88
N LYS A 220 -4.55 3.44 14.79
CA LYS A 220 -5.64 3.18 15.72
C LYS A 220 -6.98 3.38 15.04
N SER A 221 -7.91 2.49 15.30
CA SER A 221 -9.32 2.66 14.98
C SER A 221 -10.09 3.07 16.23
N VAL A 222 -11.12 3.89 16.04
CA VAL A 222 -12.01 4.35 17.12
C VAL A 222 -13.44 4.28 16.62
N VAL A 223 -14.32 3.72 17.44
CA VAL A 223 -15.77 3.79 17.28
C VAL A 223 -16.31 4.60 18.46
N LEU A 224 -16.98 5.71 18.17
CA LEU A 224 -17.63 6.54 19.18
C LEU A 224 -19.04 6.02 19.46
N PRO A 225 -19.55 6.21 20.68
CA PRO A 225 -20.91 5.83 21.06
C PRO A 225 -21.99 6.50 20.22
#